data_6714fb8263d152605e31004f7ab727d6
#
_entry.id   6714fb8263d152605e31004f7ab727d6
#
_cell.length_a   1.000
_cell.length_b   1.000
_cell.length_c   1.000
_cell.angle_alpha   90.00
_cell.angle_beta   90.00
_cell.angle_gamma   90.00
#
_symmetry.space_group_name_H-M   'P 1'
#
loop_
_entity.id
_entity.type
_entity.pdbx_description
1 polymer ?
#
loop_
_entity_poly.entity_id
_entity_poly.type
_entity_poly.pdbx_seq_one_letter_code
_entity_poly.pdbx_strand_id
1 'polypeptide(L)'
;DNVTIEHSAIVHGCTIGDNTLIGMGAIVLNGARIGKNCIIGAGALVTQGTDIPDGSLAFGSPAKVIRALTADEIEENHRNAMHYVEIARESLI
;
A
#
# COMPACT_ATOMS: atom_id res chain seq x y z
N ASP A 1 6.72 -6.97 -6.34
CA ASP A 1 7.03 -7.87 -5.22
C ASP A 1 7.02 -7.09 -3.92
N ASN A 2 6.94 -7.74 -2.79
CA ASN A 2 6.95 -7.13 -1.46
C ASN A 2 5.83 -6.09 -1.26
N VAL A 3 4.68 -6.32 -1.84
CA VAL A 3 3.50 -5.52 -1.58
C VAL A 3 2.79 -6.12 -0.37
N THR A 4 2.48 -5.29 0.63
CA THR A 4 1.72 -5.70 1.81
C THR A 4 0.29 -5.22 1.67
N ILE A 5 -0.65 -6.15 1.69
CA ILE A 5 -2.09 -5.85 1.62
C ILE A 5 -2.70 -6.33 2.93
N GLU A 6 -3.19 -5.40 3.73
CA GLU A 6 -3.72 -5.71 5.05
C GLU A 6 -5.17 -6.19 5.01
N HIS A 7 -5.70 -6.54 6.19
CA HIS A 7 -7.04 -7.11 6.33
C HIS A 7 -8.11 -6.24 5.67
N SER A 8 -9.01 -6.89 4.97
CA SER A 8 -10.18 -6.27 4.34
C SER A 8 -9.85 -5.25 3.27
N ALA A 9 -8.58 -5.13 2.87
CA ALA A 9 -8.23 -4.28 1.73
C ALA A 9 -8.70 -4.93 0.44
N ILE A 10 -9.18 -4.11 -0.49
CA ILE A 10 -9.66 -4.55 -1.81
C ILE A 10 -8.77 -3.93 -2.87
N VAL A 11 -8.13 -4.79 -3.65
CA VAL A 11 -7.22 -4.37 -4.73
C VAL A 11 -7.72 -5.02 -6.01
N HIS A 12 -8.16 -4.22 -6.98
CA HIS A 12 -8.79 -4.74 -8.18
C HIS A 12 -8.35 -3.98 -9.42
N GLY A 13 -7.76 -4.70 -10.38
CA GLY A 13 -7.40 -4.14 -11.69
C GLY A 13 -6.44 -2.96 -11.67
N CYS A 14 -5.52 -2.91 -10.70
CA CYS A 14 -4.61 -1.80 -10.51
C CYS A 14 -3.15 -2.26 -10.55
N THR A 15 -2.23 -1.30 -10.63
CA THR A 15 -0.79 -1.54 -10.59
C THR A 15 -0.24 -1.00 -9.28
N ILE A 16 0.49 -1.83 -8.55
CA ILE A 16 1.09 -1.44 -7.27
C ILE A 16 2.59 -1.74 -7.33
N GLY A 17 3.39 -0.72 -7.09
CA GLY A 17 4.85 -0.85 -7.09
C GLY A 17 5.38 -1.57 -5.87
N ASP A 18 6.65 -1.94 -5.93
CA ASP A 18 7.32 -2.71 -4.87
C ASP A 18 7.34 -1.95 -3.55
N ASN A 19 7.36 -2.70 -2.46
CA ASN A 19 7.50 -2.18 -1.10
C ASN A 19 6.41 -1.18 -0.73
N THR A 20 5.20 -1.36 -1.25
CA THR A 20 4.05 -0.51 -0.95
C THR A 20 3.12 -1.23 0.02
N LEU A 21 2.58 -0.49 0.98
CA LEU A 21 1.63 -1.02 1.96
C LEU A 21 0.23 -0.48 1.65
N ILE A 22 -0.72 -1.39 1.50
CA ILE A 22 -2.14 -1.06 1.35
C ILE A 22 -2.80 -1.31 2.69
N GLY A 23 -3.21 -0.25 3.34
CA GLY A 23 -3.72 -0.30 4.71
C GLY A 23 -5.05 -1.03 4.85
N MET A 24 -5.37 -1.35 6.10
CA MET A 24 -6.58 -2.10 6.45
C MET A 24 -7.84 -1.42 5.91
N GLY A 25 -8.66 -2.18 5.21
CA GLY A 25 -9.92 -1.67 4.67
C GLY A 25 -9.80 -0.68 3.51
N ALA A 26 -8.59 -0.43 3.01
CA ALA A 26 -8.42 0.45 1.86
C ALA A 26 -8.95 -0.23 0.59
N ILE A 27 -9.44 0.59 -0.33
CA ILE A 27 -9.98 0.12 -1.61
C ILE A 27 -9.21 0.80 -2.74
N VAL A 28 -8.66 0.00 -3.67
CA VAL A 28 -7.95 0.51 -4.83
C VAL A 28 -8.70 0.05 -6.08
N LEU A 29 -9.22 1.00 -6.83
CA LEU A 29 -10.10 0.72 -7.97
C LEU A 29 -9.33 0.54 -9.28
N ASN A 30 -10.05 0.09 -10.30
CA ASN A 30 -9.47 -0.25 -11.61
C ASN A 30 -8.68 0.90 -12.22
N GLY A 31 -7.53 0.56 -12.81
CA GLY A 31 -6.71 1.52 -13.54
C GLY A 31 -5.89 2.44 -12.64
N ALA A 32 -6.02 2.34 -11.33
CA ALA A 32 -5.17 3.12 -10.42
C ALA A 32 -3.73 2.62 -10.49
N ARG A 33 -2.80 3.52 -10.32
CA ARG A 33 -1.37 3.22 -10.29
C ARG A 33 -0.78 3.76 -9.01
N ILE A 34 -0.22 2.88 -8.20
CA ILE A 34 0.45 3.25 -6.96
C ILE A 34 1.92 2.92 -7.13
N GLY A 35 2.78 3.89 -6.92
CA GLY A 35 4.21 3.74 -7.10
C GLY A 35 4.86 2.86 -6.05
N LYS A 36 6.18 2.82 -6.09
CA LYS A 36 7.00 2.08 -5.12
C LYS A 36 7.10 2.84 -3.81
N ASN A 37 7.33 2.10 -2.73
CA ASN A 37 7.62 2.69 -1.42
C ASN A 37 6.52 3.63 -0.94
N CYS A 38 5.25 3.27 -1.19
CA CYS A 38 4.11 4.07 -0.78
C CYS A 38 3.41 3.45 0.42
N ILE A 39 2.65 4.28 1.13
CA ILE A 39 1.71 3.81 2.14
C ILE A 39 0.35 4.39 1.78
N ILE A 40 -0.63 3.49 1.60
CA ILE A 40 -2.03 3.87 1.45
C ILE A 40 -2.69 3.65 2.79
N GLY A 41 -3.18 4.71 3.39
CA GLY A 41 -3.73 4.68 4.75
C GLY A 41 -4.95 3.78 4.88
N ALA A 42 -5.21 3.34 6.11
CA ALA A 42 -6.37 2.49 6.39
C ALA A 42 -7.68 3.18 5.97
N GLY A 43 -8.56 2.43 5.34
CA GLY A 43 -9.87 2.94 4.91
C GLY A 43 -9.83 3.92 3.74
N ALA A 44 -8.68 4.15 3.13
CA ALA A 44 -8.57 5.06 1.98
C ALA A 44 -9.28 4.48 0.75
N LEU A 45 -9.80 5.35 -0.09
CA LEU A 45 -10.39 4.97 -1.37
C LEU A 45 -9.57 5.58 -2.51
N VAL A 46 -8.80 4.75 -3.18
CA VAL A 46 -8.05 5.17 -4.37
C VAL A 46 -8.95 4.95 -5.58
N THR A 47 -9.43 6.05 -6.15
CA THR A 47 -10.43 6.00 -7.22
C THR A 47 -9.81 5.55 -8.54
N GLN A 48 -10.67 5.22 -9.51
CA GLN A 48 -10.24 4.74 -10.83
C GLN A 48 -9.29 5.74 -11.48
N GLY A 49 -8.21 5.20 -12.07
CA GLY A 49 -7.26 5.99 -12.83
C GLY A 49 -6.37 6.91 -12.01
N THR A 50 -6.45 6.84 -10.67
CA THR A 50 -5.59 7.67 -9.83
C THR A 50 -4.15 7.23 -9.92
N ASP A 51 -3.23 8.18 -9.99
CA ASP A 51 -1.80 7.92 -10.06
C ASP A 51 -1.14 8.45 -8.79
N ILE A 52 -0.62 7.55 -7.97
CA ILE A 52 0.10 7.88 -6.73
C ILE A 52 1.59 7.71 -6.99
N PRO A 53 2.38 8.79 -6.94
CA PRO A 53 3.81 8.71 -7.24
C PRO A 53 4.59 7.94 -6.19
N ASP A 54 5.78 7.49 -6.56
CA ASP A 54 6.68 6.75 -5.67
C ASP A 54 6.91 7.52 -4.37
N GLY A 55 7.05 6.78 -3.27
CA GLY A 55 7.44 7.37 -1.99
C GLY A 55 6.37 8.23 -1.32
N SER A 56 5.10 8.00 -1.62
CA SER A 56 4.01 8.85 -1.12
C SER A 56 3.23 8.19 0.00
N LEU A 57 2.75 9.03 0.93
CA LEU A 57 1.69 8.67 1.87
C LEU A 57 0.40 9.25 1.32
N ALA A 58 -0.58 8.39 1.04
CA ALA A 58 -1.89 8.80 0.54
C ALA A 58 -2.98 8.32 1.49
N PHE A 59 -4.00 9.15 1.70
CA PHE A 59 -5.07 8.86 2.64
C PHE A 59 -6.34 9.60 2.23
N GLY A 60 -7.46 9.09 2.71
CA GLY A 60 -8.75 9.74 2.54
C GLY A 60 -9.65 9.05 1.52
N SER A 61 -10.85 9.63 1.35
CA SER A 61 -11.84 9.14 0.42
C SER A 61 -12.47 10.35 -0.29
N PRO A 62 -12.06 10.68 -1.53
CA PRO A 62 -11.02 10.02 -2.32
C PRO A 62 -9.62 10.24 -1.75
N ALA A 63 -8.76 9.25 -1.93
CA ALA A 63 -7.39 9.32 -1.43
C ALA A 63 -6.59 10.38 -2.16
N LYS A 64 -5.79 11.12 -1.39
CA LYS A 64 -4.90 12.14 -1.94
C LYS A 64 -3.55 11.99 -1.29
N VAL A 65 -2.50 12.38 -2.01
CA VAL A 65 -1.15 12.41 -1.47
C VAL A 65 -1.10 13.46 -0.37
N ILE A 66 -0.75 13.02 0.84
CA ILE A 66 -0.62 13.90 2.01
C ILE A 66 0.78 14.50 2.07
N ARG A 67 1.79 13.66 1.87
CA ARG A 67 3.19 14.05 1.91
C ARG A 67 4.06 12.94 1.34
N ALA A 68 5.33 13.25 1.11
CA ALA A 68 6.32 12.22 0.80
C ALA A 68 6.69 11.47 2.08
N LEU A 69 7.02 10.19 1.94
CA LEU A 69 7.55 9.41 3.04
C LEU A 69 9.03 9.74 3.26
N THR A 70 9.47 9.66 4.52
CA THR A 70 10.89 9.78 4.83
C THR A 70 11.61 8.47 4.51
N ALA A 71 12.95 8.53 4.41
CA ALA A 71 13.75 7.32 4.19
C ALA A 71 13.54 6.30 5.31
N ASP A 72 13.41 6.75 6.55
CA ASP A 72 13.15 5.86 7.69
C ASP A 72 11.80 5.17 7.59
N GLU A 73 10.78 5.89 7.15
CA GLU A 73 9.44 5.32 6.96
C GLU A 73 9.44 4.27 5.85
N ILE A 74 10.16 4.51 4.77
CA ILE A 74 10.29 3.56 3.68
C ILE A 74 10.99 2.29 4.16
N GLU A 75 12.06 2.44 4.92
CA GLU A 75 12.80 1.30 5.46
C GLU A 75 11.94 0.49 6.44
N GLU A 76 11.21 1.17 7.31
CA GLU A 76 10.29 0.50 8.22
C GLU A 76 9.20 -0.26 7.47
N ASN A 77 8.67 0.32 6.41
CA ASN A 77 7.67 -0.33 5.57
C ASN A 77 8.23 -1.63 4.96
N HIS A 78 9.47 -1.59 4.51
CA HIS A 78 10.14 -2.77 3.97
C HIS A 78 10.27 -3.88 5.04
N ARG A 79 10.68 -3.52 6.24
CA ARG A 79 10.79 -4.48 7.35
C ARG A 79 9.46 -5.08 7.72
N ASN A 80 8.40 -4.26 7.73
CA ASN A 80 7.05 -4.74 8.03
C ASN A 80 6.57 -5.74 6.99
N ALA A 81 6.82 -5.49 5.72
CA ALA A 81 6.46 -6.42 4.65
C ALA A 81 7.14 -7.77 4.83
N MET A 82 8.43 -7.77 5.16
CA MET A 82 9.19 -9.01 5.43
C MET A 82 8.63 -9.74 6.66
N HIS A 83 8.28 -9.00 7.70
CA HIS A 83 7.70 -9.58 8.91
C HIS A 83 6.38 -10.30 8.64
N TYR A 84 5.50 -9.68 7.85
CA TYR A 84 4.23 -10.30 7.48
C TYR A 84 4.41 -11.57 6.66
N VAL A 85 5.39 -11.61 5.81
CA VAL A 85 5.72 -12.82 5.04
C VAL A 85 6.12 -13.96 5.98
N GLU A 86 6.95 -13.68 6.99
CA GLU A 86 7.36 -14.68 7.98
C GLU A 86 6.18 -15.21 8.78
N ILE A 87 5.30 -14.33 9.26
CA ILE A 87 4.10 -14.72 9.99
C ILE A 87 3.22 -15.62 9.13
N ALA A 88 3.03 -15.28 7.87
CA ALA A 88 2.22 -16.09 6.96
C ALA A 88 2.80 -17.49 6.78
N ARG A 89 4.13 -17.62 6.68
CA ARG A 89 4.78 -18.93 6.60
C ARG A 89 4.55 -19.76 7.86
N GLU A 90 4.70 -19.16 9.02
CA GLU A 90 4.47 -19.85 10.29
C GLU A 90 3.04 -20.33 10.41
N SER A 91 2.08 -19.56 9.94
CA SER A 91 0.67 -19.88 9.99
C SER A 91 0.29 -21.05 9.08
N LEU A 92 1.09 -21.35 8.08
CA LEU A 92 0.85 -22.45 7.15
C LEU A 92 1.37 -23.80 7.66
N ILE A 93 2.11 -23.79 8.73
CA ILE A 93 2.67 -24.97 9.37
C ILE A 93 1.73 -25.43 10.48
#